data_050865d054dfd40592135c92f70d5329
#
_entry.id   050865d054dfd40592135c92f70d5329
#
_cell.length_a   1.000
_cell.length_b   1.000
_cell.length_c   1.000
_cell.angle_alpha   90.00
_cell.angle_beta   90.00
_cell.angle_gamma   90.00
#
_symmetry.space_group_name_H-M   'P 1'
#
loop_
_entity.id
_entity.type
_entity.pdbx_description
1 polymer ?
#
loop_
_entity_poly.entity_id
_entity_poly.type
_entity_poly.pdbx_seq_one_letter_code
_entity_poly.pdbx_strand_id
1 'polypeptide(L)'
;MAKLQGDFRKFMNKNYLGSWDIPDGDDLIATIDHVEREQVENAKGKELKLTIHFTDRGLKPMILNSTNSQRISKVAGTTRVEKWDGITIAIYTEKVQAFGSISDALRIRDYAPKSKELFCNECGAEIVGSGKYTAKAIAERAKVKYGEYLCMDCAMARAEKATESEPTQEEQTEEV
;
A
#
# COMPACT_ATOMS: atom_id res chain seq x y z
N MET A 1 8.21 -7.77 27.65
CA MET A 1 8.83 -7.57 26.30
C MET A 1 8.34 -8.68 25.38
N ALA A 2 7.77 -8.32 24.21
CA ALA A 2 7.29 -9.32 23.23
C ALA A 2 8.49 -9.99 22.53
N LYS A 3 8.44 -11.32 22.39
CA LYS A 3 9.41 -12.07 21.59
C LYS A 3 9.26 -11.69 20.11
N LEU A 4 10.35 -11.29 19.47
CA LEU A 4 10.40 -11.06 18.03
C LEU A 4 10.24 -12.39 17.29
N GLN A 5 9.37 -12.43 16.26
CA GLN A 5 9.14 -13.59 15.41
C GLN A 5 9.26 -13.16 13.93
N GLY A 6 9.85 -14.03 13.11
CA GLY A 6 10.01 -13.82 11.67
C GLY A 6 11.46 -13.72 11.20
N ASP A 7 11.64 -13.36 9.94
CA ASP A 7 12.96 -13.22 9.32
C ASP A 7 13.72 -12.04 9.96
N PHE A 8 14.94 -12.30 10.45
CA PHE A 8 15.78 -11.28 11.10
C PHE A 8 16.04 -10.07 10.19
N ARG A 9 16.03 -10.24 8.88
CA ARG A 9 16.23 -9.16 7.90
C ARG A 9 15.17 -8.09 7.96
N LYS A 10 13.94 -8.42 8.42
CA LYS A 10 12.86 -7.45 8.68
C LYS A 10 13.21 -6.49 9.82
N PHE A 11 14.02 -6.93 10.77
CA PHE A 11 14.41 -6.14 11.94
C PHE A 11 15.70 -5.34 11.74
N MET A 12 16.39 -5.54 10.60
CA MET A 12 17.52 -4.71 10.23
C MET A 12 17.02 -3.42 9.60
N ASN A 13 17.52 -2.28 10.10
CA ASN A 13 17.17 -0.98 9.53
C ASN A 13 17.81 -0.84 8.14
N LYS A 14 17.04 -1.19 7.10
CA LYS A 14 17.42 -1.01 5.69
C LYS A 14 16.52 0.05 5.06
N ASN A 15 17.15 0.96 4.35
CA ASN A 15 16.49 2.12 3.74
C ASN A 15 15.62 1.74 2.53
N TYR A 16 15.82 0.56 1.94
CA TYR A 16 15.16 0.12 0.72
C TYR A 16 14.36 -1.16 0.93
N LEU A 17 13.30 -1.29 0.14
CA LEU A 17 12.45 -2.47 0.11
C LEU A 17 13.27 -3.71 -0.25
N GLY A 18 13.12 -4.77 0.54
CA GLY A 18 13.75 -6.07 0.32
C GLY A 18 12.72 -7.18 0.10
N SER A 19 13.17 -8.34 -0.39
CA SER A 19 12.28 -9.50 -0.60
C SER A 19 11.58 -9.96 0.68
N TRP A 20 12.19 -9.76 1.82
CA TRP A 20 11.64 -10.08 3.14
C TRP A 20 10.56 -9.10 3.63
N ASP A 21 10.40 -7.95 2.99
CA ASP A 21 9.35 -6.98 3.31
C ASP A 21 8.01 -7.33 2.60
N ILE A 22 8.05 -8.24 1.60
CA ILE A 22 6.86 -8.71 0.88
C ILE A 22 6.24 -9.88 1.64
N PRO A 23 4.90 -9.90 1.81
CA PRO A 23 4.19 -11.05 2.38
C PRO A 23 4.40 -12.32 1.55
N ASP A 24 4.58 -13.47 2.21
CA ASP A 24 4.73 -14.74 1.53
C ASP A 24 3.45 -15.10 0.76
N GLY A 25 3.60 -15.33 -0.54
CA GLY A 25 2.52 -15.76 -1.43
C GLY A 25 1.60 -14.65 -1.94
N ASP A 26 1.76 -13.41 -1.47
CA ASP A 26 0.96 -12.27 -1.89
C ASP A 26 1.79 -11.26 -2.70
N ASP A 27 1.10 -10.48 -3.54
CA ASP A 27 1.68 -9.33 -4.22
C ASP A 27 1.48 -8.07 -3.35
N LEU A 28 2.54 -7.28 -3.16
CA LEU A 28 2.44 -5.94 -2.59
C LEU A 28 1.97 -4.98 -3.67
N ILE A 29 0.79 -4.42 -3.51
CA ILE A 29 0.24 -3.41 -4.41
C ILE A 29 0.65 -2.02 -3.92
N ALA A 30 1.34 -1.27 -4.78
CA ALA A 30 1.85 0.05 -4.45
C ALA A 30 1.71 1.01 -5.65
N THR A 31 1.42 2.28 -5.37
CA THR A 31 1.36 3.34 -6.37
C THR A 31 2.64 4.16 -6.33
N ILE A 32 3.25 4.38 -7.48
CA ILE A 32 4.48 5.17 -7.63
C ILE A 32 4.12 6.63 -7.37
N ASP A 33 4.86 7.28 -6.47
CA ASP A 33 4.79 8.72 -6.23
C ASP A 33 5.70 9.45 -7.22
N HIS A 34 6.97 9.06 -7.25
CA HIS A 34 7.96 9.59 -8.18
C HIS A 34 9.16 8.65 -8.34
N VAL A 35 9.99 8.96 -9.32
CA VAL A 35 11.23 8.23 -9.63
C VAL A 35 12.40 9.19 -9.52
N GLU A 36 13.46 8.79 -8.80
CA GLU A 36 14.68 9.58 -8.72
C GLU A 36 15.95 8.74 -8.83
N ARG A 37 17.11 9.41 -8.91
CA ARG A 37 18.42 8.77 -8.84
C ARG A 37 19.06 9.06 -7.49
N GLU A 38 19.18 8.02 -6.69
CA GLU A 38 19.80 8.12 -5.37
C GLU A 38 21.19 7.48 -5.34
N GLN A 39 22.00 8.03 -4.46
CA GLN A 39 23.30 7.43 -4.17
C GLN A 39 23.14 6.32 -3.15
N VAL A 40 23.26 5.08 -3.62
CA VAL A 40 23.17 3.88 -2.79
C VAL A 40 24.57 3.41 -2.42
N GLU A 41 24.80 3.24 -1.12
CA GLU A 41 26.05 2.67 -0.61
C GLU A 41 25.95 1.14 -0.54
N ASN A 42 26.90 0.47 -1.13
CA ASN A 42 27.03 -0.99 -1.09
C ASN A 42 28.48 -1.39 -0.71
N ALA A 43 28.73 -2.69 -0.59
CA ALA A 43 30.05 -3.20 -0.24
C ALA A 43 31.18 -2.82 -1.22
N LYS A 44 30.84 -2.35 -2.42
CA LYS A 44 31.78 -1.91 -3.47
C LYS A 44 31.94 -0.40 -3.53
N GLY A 45 31.21 0.37 -2.70
CA GLY A 45 31.22 1.82 -2.66
C GLY A 45 29.86 2.44 -2.96
N LYS A 46 29.86 3.73 -3.34
CA LYS A 46 28.67 4.51 -3.65
C LYS A 46 28.35 4.44 -5.13
N GLU A 47 27.10 4.12 -5.46
CA GLU A 47 26.63 4.00 -6.84
C GLU A 47 25.30 4.72 -6.99
N LEU A 48 25.12 5.44 -8.11
CA LEU A 48 23.82 6.05 -8.44
C LEU A 48 22.88 4.97 -8.98
N LYS A 49 21.77 4.78 -8.30
CA LYS A 49 20.70 3.85 -8.69
C LYS A 49 19.40 4.60 -8.97
N LEU A 50 18.63 4.05 -9.90
CA LEU A 50 17.25 4.48 -10.11
C LEU A 50 16.38 3.91 -8.99
N THR A 51 15.62 4.76 -8.34
CA THR A 51 14.80 4.41 -7.16
C THR A 51 13.38 4.93 -7.36
N ILE A 52 12.38 4.11 -7.03
CA ILE A 52 10.99 4.54 -6.99
C ILE A 52 10.56 4.75 -5.55
N HIS A 53 9.82 5.83 -5.34
CA HIS A 53 9.14 6.17 -4.11
C HIS A 53 7.64 5.90 -4.27
N PHE A 54 6.97 5.58 -3.19
CA PHE A 54 5.55 5.23 -3.19
C PHE A 54 4.72 6.30 -2.50
N THR A 55 3.46 6.44 -2.94
CA THR A 55 2.49 7.34 -2.30
C THR A 55 2.19 6.93 -0.86
N ASP A 56 2.30 5.64 -0.55
CA ASP A 56 2.26 5.13 0.82
C ASP A 56 3.60 5.39 1.52
N ARG A 57 3.63 6.37 2.40
CA ARG A 57 4.83 6.77 3.16
C ARG A 57 5.31 5.72 4.18
N GLY A 58 4.50 4.70 4.46
CA GLY A 58 4.90 3.54 5.26
C GLY A 58 5.76 2.54 4.48
N LEU A 59 5.78 2.62 3.15
CA LEU A 59 6.59 1.77 2.30
C LEU A 59 7.97 2.38 2.07
N LYS A 60 8.99 1.53 2.18
CA LYS A 60 10.37 1.89 1.82
C LYS A 60 10.48 2.06 0.31
N PRO A 61 11.34 2.97 -0.18
CA PRO A 61 11.63 3.09 -1.59
C PRO A 61 12.26 1.80 -2.14
N MET A 62 12.08 1.56 -3.44
CA MET A 62 12.60 0.36 -4.11
C MET A 62 13.65 0.73 -5.16
N ILE A 63 14.82 0.12 -5.07
CA ILE A 63 15.85 0.24 -6.10
C ILE A 63 15.43 -0.56 -7.32
N LEU A 64 15.46 0.08 -8.48
CA LEU A 64 15.13 -0.53 -9.76
C LEU A 64 16.35 -1.17 -10.42
N ASN A 65 16.15 -2.36 -10.94
CA ASN A 65 17.03 -2.97 -11.93
C ASN A 65 16.42 -2.89 -13.33
N SER A 66 17.18 -3.22 -14.34
CA SER A 66 16.74 -3.19 -15.74
C SER A 66 15.44 -3.98 -15.98
N THR A 67 15.31 -5.18 -15.40
CA THR A 67 14.12 -6.03 -15.55
C THR A 67 12.87 -5.35 -14.99
N ASN A 68 12.96 -4.80 -13.78
CA ASN A 68 11.84 -4.12 -13.13
C ASN A 68 11.48 -2.82 -13.86
N SER A 69 12.46 -2.04 -14.33
CA SER A 69 12.23 -0.85 -15.13
C SER A 69 11.47 -1.16 -16.41
N GLN A 70 11.84 -2.25 -17.12
CA GLN A 70 11.13 -2.70 -18.33
C GLN A 70 9.68 -3.11 -18.00
N ARG A 71 9.45 -3.78 -16.88
CA ARG A 71 8.10 -4.18 -16.46
C ARG A 71 7.22 -2.97 -16.11
N ILE A 72 7.77 -1.96 -15.41
CA ILE A 72 7.05 -0.70 -15.17
C ILE A 72 6.73 -0.02 -16.51
N SER A 73 7.70 0.06 -17.42
CA SER A 73 7.47 0.64 -18.76
C SER A 73 6.33 -0.05 -19.49
N LYS A 74 6.20 -1.38 -19.35
CA LYS A 74 5.13 -2.15 -19.98
C LYS A 74 3.77 -1.82 -19.35
N VAL A 75 3.70 -1.73 -18.02
CA VAL A 75 2.48 -1.35 -17.29
C VAL A 75 2.07 0.08 -17.60
N ALA A 76 3.02 1.01 -17.64
CA ALA A 76 2.80 2.43 -17.90
C ALA A 76 2.58 2.74 -19.39
N GLY A 77 2.90 1.79 -20.31
CA GLY A 77 2.86 2.01 -21.75
C GLY A 77 3.92 3.00 -22.27
N THR A 78 4.94 3.34 -21.47
CA THR A 78 5.98 4.31 -21.83
C THR A 78 7.27 4.04 -21.05
N THR A 79 8.40 4.35 -21.68
CA THR A 79 9.74 4.30 -21.08
C THR A 79 10.11 5.59 -20.35
N ARG A 80 9.27 6.63 -20.43
CA ARG A 80 9.52 7.94 -19.82
C ARG A 80 9.19 7.89 -18.33
N VAL A 81 10.20 8.01 -17.48
CA VAL A 81 10.07 7.85 -16.02
C VAL A 81 9.17 8.91 -15.39
N GLU A 82 9.13 10.12 -15.93
CA GLU A 82 8.26 11.21 -15.49
C GLU A 82 6.75 10.93 -15.69
N LYS A 83 6.43 9.89 -16.46
CA LYS A 83 5.05 9.42 -16.67
C LYS A 83 4.69 8.19 -15.85
N TRP A 84 5.58 7.77 -14.96
CA TRP A 84 5.32 6.64 -14.07
C TRP A 84 4.64 7.06 -12.77
N ASP A 85 4.60 8.36 -12.48
CA ASP A 85 3.90 8.91 -11.33
C ASP A 85 2.41 8.56 -11.38
N GLY A 86 1.87 8.09 -10.26
CA GLY A 86 0.49 7.62 -10.14
C GLY A 86 0.21 6.22 -10.69
N ILE A 87 1.20 5.55 -11.31
CA ILE A 87 1.03 4.17 -11.80
C ILE A 87 1.04 3.20 -10.62
N THR A 88 0.02 2.35 -10.56
CA THR A 88 -0.06 1.28 -9.57
C THR A 88 0.57 0.00 -10.12
N ILE A 89 1.48 -0.57 -9.35
CA ILE A 89 2.22 -1.78 -9.67
C ILE A 89 2.02 -2.87 -8.62
N ALA A 90 2.23 -4.12 -9.01
CA ALA A 90 2.25 -5.26 -8.11
C ALA A 90 3.70 -5.77 -7.99
N ILE A 91 4.20 -5.82 -6.77
CA ILE A 91 5.56 -6.26 -6.45
C ILE A 91 5.47 -7.63 -5.77
N TYR A 92 6.27 -8.57 -6.22
CA TYR A 92 6.32 -9.92 -5.68
C TYR A 92 7.76 -10.41 -5.53
N THR A 93 7.94 -11.53 -4.86
CA THR A 93 9.23 -12.20 -4.73
C THR A 93 9.34 -13.36 -5.71
N GLU A 94 10.49 -13.48 -6.36
CA GLU A 94 10.82 -14.57 -7.28
C GLU A 94 12.16 -15.18 -6.89
N LYS A 95 12.22 -16.50 -6.86
CA LYS A 95 13.51 -17.21 -6.68
C LYS A 95 14.30 -17.14 -7.97
N VAL A 96 15.46 -16.50 -7.91
CA VAL A 96 16.36 -16.35 -9.05
C VAL A 96 17.69 -17.05 -8.76
N GLN A 97 18.23 -17.69 -9.75
CA GLN A 97 19.57 -18.23 -9.68
C GLN A 97 20.57 -17.14 -10.11
N ALA A 98 21.40 -16.70 -9.19
CA ALA A 98 22.43 -15.72 -9.43
C ALA A 98 23.73 -16.15 -8.76
N PHE A 99 24.85 -16.05 -9.47
CA PHE A 99 26.18 -16.35 -8.95
C PHE A 99 26.31 -17.74 -8.28
N GLY A 100 25.61 -18.75 -8.82
CA GLY A 100 25.65 -20.13 -8.30
C GLY A 100 24.81 -20.40 -7.06
N SER A 101 24.05 -19.41 -6.58
CA SER A 101 23.12 -19.55 -5.46
C SER A 101 21.70 -19.14 -5.84
N ILE A 102 20.71 -19.70 -5.15
CA ILE A 102 19.31 -19.29 -5.28
C ILE A 102 19.06 -18.19 -4.25
N SER A 103 18.53 -17.06 -4.71
CA SER A 103 18.15 -15.92 -3.86
C SER A 103 16.79 -15.39 -4.23
N ASP A 104 16.10 -14.82 -3.24
CA ASP A 104 14.82 -14.15 -3.48
C ASP A 104 15.07 -12.74 -4.02
N ALA A 105 14.50 -12.44 -5.18
CA ALA A 105 14.59 -11.14 -5.82
C ALA A 105 13.22 -10.47 -5.89
N LEU A 106 13.19 -9.15 -5.67
CA LEU A 106 12.00 -8.35 -5.94
C LEU A 106 11.73 -8.26 -7.44
N ARG A 107 10.50 -8.50 -7.82
CA ARG A 107 10.00 -8.40 -9.19
C ARG A 107 8.71 -7.61 -9.23
N ILE A 108 8.46 -6.96 -10.36
CA ILE A 108 7.23 -6.24 -10.65
C ILE A 108 6.45 -7.07 -11.68
N ARG A 109 5.12 -7.22 -11.50
CA ARG A 109 4.26 -7.85 -12.51
C ARG A 109 4.29 -7.01 -13.79
N ASP A 110 4.15 -7.64 -14.92
CA ASP A 110 4.15 -6.97 -16.23
C ASP A 110 2.75 -6.55 -16.70
N TYR A 111 1.81 -6.52 -15.76
CA TYR A 111 0.43 -6.07 -15.94
C TYR A 111 0.04 -5.16 -14.75
N ALA A 112 -0.90 -4.25 -15.02
CA ALA A 112 -1.50 -3.43 -13.97
C ALA A 112 -2.31 -4.32 -13.02
N PRO A 113 -2.09 -4.23 -11.68
CA PRO A 113 -2.91 -4.98 -10.74
C PRO A 113 -4.35 -4.52 -10.88
N LYS A 114 -5.28 -5.48 -10.94
CA LYS A 114 -6.70 -5.16 -10.81
C LYS A 114 -6.90 -4.61 -9.40
N SER A 115 -7.52 -3.45 -9.28
CA SER A 115 -8.04 -2.99 -7.99
C SER A 115 -8.92 -4.11 -7.44
N LYS A 116 -8.67 -4.56 -6.21
CA LYS A 116 -9.65 -5.42 -5.55
C LYS A 116 -10.92 -4.59 -5.46
N GLU A 117 -11.91 -4.95 -6.27
CA GLU A 117 -13.24 -4.36 -6.17
C GLU A 117 -13.71 -4.57 -4.73
N LEU A 118 -13.92 -3.50 -4.01
CA LEU A 118 -14.40 -3.52 -2.64
C LEU A 118 -15.91 -3.25 -2.71
N PHE A 119 -16.69 -4.17 -2.20
CA PHE A 119 -18.14 -4.04 -2.15
C PHE A 119 -18.60 -3.64 -0.75
N CYS A 120 -19.61 -2.79 -0.71
CA CYS A 120 -20.27 -2.39 0.51
C CYS A 120 -21.07 -3.58 1.09
N ASN A 121 -20.86 -3.93 2.35
CA ASN A 121 -21.56 -5.03 3.00
C ASN A 121 -23.05 -4.74 3.23
N GLU A 122 -23.44 -3.46 3.22
CA GLU A 122 -24.83 -3.06 3.48
C GLU A 122 -25.68 -2.96 2.19
N CYS A 123 -25.19 -2.27 1.16
CA CYS A 123 -25.95 -2.07 -0.08
C CYS A 123 -25.45 -2.91 -1.27
N GLY A 124 -24.34 -3.65 -1.12
CA GLY A 124 -23.75 -4.46 -2.18
C GLY A 124 -23.10 -3.67 -3.33
N ALA A 125 -23.12 -2.35 -3.30
CA ALA A 125 -22.50 -1.51 -4.33
C ALA A 125 -20.98 -1.54 -4.25
N GLU A 126 -20.30 -1.37 -5.38
CA GLU A 126 -18.85 -1.19 -5.41
C GLU A 126 -18.46 0.10 -4.66
N ILE A 127 -17.46 -0.01 -3.79
CA ILE A 127 -16.92 1.13 -3.06
C ILE A 127 -15.98 1.87 -3.99
N VAL A 128 -16.40 3.06 -4.42
CA VAL A 128 -15.59 3.94 -5.29
C VAL A 128 -14.95 5.06 -4.46
N GLY A 129 -13.84 5.59 -4.96
CA GLY A 129 -13.20 6.76 -4.36
C GLY A 129 -14.10 8.00 -4.45
N SER A 130 -14.05 8.88 -3.45
CA SER A 130 -14.81 10.13 -3.42
C SER A 130 -13.91 11.29 -2.99
N GLY A 131 -13.85 12.33 -3.80
CA GLY A 131 -13.02 13.49 -3.56
C GLY A 131 -11.54 13.12 -3.42
N LYS A 132 -10.94 13.42 -2.27
CA LYS A 132 -9.53 13.11 -1.95
C LYS A 132 -9.30 11.71 -1.34
N TYR A 133 -10.37 10.93 -1.17
CA TYR A 133 -10.28 9.60 -0.56
C TYR A 133 -10.38 8.50 -1.62
N THR A 134 -9.45 7.54 -1.57
CA THR A 134 -9.51 6.34 -2.42
C THR A 134 -10.56 5.37 -1.90
N ALA A 135 -11.07 4.47 -2.77
CA ALA A 135 -12.00 3.41 -2.40
C ALA A 135 -11.49 2.58 -1.20
N LYS A 136 -10.19 2.24 -1.21
CA LYS A 136 -9.54 1.51 -0.13
C LYS A 136 -9.58 2.29 1.18
N ALA A 137 -9.25 3.59 1.15
CA ALA A 137 -9.26 4.42 2.36
C ALA A 137 -10.68 4.56 2.96
N ILE A 138 -11.71 4.66 2.12
CA ILE A 138 -13.12 4.68 2.54
C ILE A 138 -13.49 3.36 3.21
N ALA A 139 -13.20 2.22 2.55
CA ALA A 139 -13.49 0.89 3.04
C ALA A 139 -12.79 0.57 4.37
N GLU A 140 -11.50 0.89 4.48
CA GLU A 140 -10.72 0.66 5.70
C GLU A 140 -11.20 1.52 6.88
N ARG A 141 -11.54 2.79 6.64
CA ARG A 141 -12.12 3.67 7.68
C ARG A 141 -13.46 3.13 8.18
N ALA A 142 -14.32 2.67 7.27
CA ALA A 142 -15.59 2.07 7.63
C ALA A 142 -15.37 0.79 8.45
N LYS A 143 -14.43 -0.06 8.05
CA LYS A 143 -14.08 -1.28 8.77
C LYS A 143 -13.58 -1.01 10.19
N VAL A 144 -12.73 0.00 10.37
CA VAL A 144 -12.23 0.38 11.70
C VAL A 144 -13.37 0.91 12.58
N LYS A 145 -14.28 1.72 12.02
CA LYS A 145 -15.36 2.36 12.79
C LYS A 145 -16.57 1.45 13.04
N TYR A 146 -16.92 0.62 12.05
CA TYR A 146 -18.18 -0.17 12.06
C TYR A 146 -17.96 -1.69 11.99
N GLY A 147 -16.71 -2.16 11.88
CA GLY A 147 -16.36 -3.57 11.74
C GLY A 147 -16.57 -4.14 10.33
N GLU A 148 -17.12 -3.37 9.38
CA GLU A 148 -17.53 -3.80 8.05
C GLU A 148 -17.07 -2.82 6.96
N TYR A 149 -16.92 -3.32 5.74
CA TYR A 149 -16.67 -2.47 4.57
C TYR A 149 -17.96 -1.78 4.13
N LEU A 150 -17.99 -0.45 4.18
CA LEU A 150 -19.14 0.36 3.77
C LEU A 150 -18.70 1.38 2.71
N CYS A 151 -19.60 1.68 1.77
CA CYS A 151 -19.43 2.84 0.91
C CYS A 151 -19.64 4.15 1.72
N MET A 152 -19.29 5.27 1.13
CA MET A 152 -19.40 6.57 1.81
C MET A 152 -20.84 6.84 2.30
N ASP A 153 -21.84 6.58 1.45
CA ASP A 153 -23.25 6.86 1.74
C ASP A 153 -23.77 5.99 2.91
N CYS A 154 -23.49 4.68 2.90
CA CYS A 154 -23.90 3.81 4.01
C CYS A 154 -23.17 4.16 5.32
N ALA A 155 -21.89 4.52 5.24
CA ALA A 155 -21.13 4.96 6.41
C ALA A 155 -21.66 6.28 7.00
N MET A 156 -22.10 7.22 6.15
CA MET A 156 -22.75 8.45 6.58
C MET A 156 -24.12 8.20 7.20
N ALA A 157 -24.96 7.39 6.57
CA ALA A 157 -26.27 7.01 7.09
C ALA A 157 -26.19 6.34 8.47
N ARG A 158 -25.17 5.50 8.70
CA ARG A 158 -24.92 4.90 10.04
C ARG A 158 -24.45 5.94 11.06
N ALA A 159 -23.68 6.93 10.64
CA ALA A 159 -23.24 8.01 11.51
C ALA A 159 -24.41 8.87 11.98
N GLU A 160 -25.34 9.20 11.07
CA GLU A 160 -26.55 9.97 11.37
C GLU A 160 -27.47 9.23 12.37
N LYS A 161 -27.72 7.95 12.15
CA LYS A 161 -28.51 7.12 13.07
C LYS A 161 -27.88 7.00 14.47
N ALA A 162 -26.55 7.02 14.57
CA ALA A 162 -25.86 6.97 15.85
C ALA A 162 -26.02 8.27 16.65
N THR A 163 -26.13 9.42 15.98
CA THR A 163 -26.36 10.72 16.63
C THR A 163 -27.80 10.93 17.07
N GLU A 164 -28.78 10.28 16.42
CA GLU A 164 -30.19 10.34 16.82
C GLU A 164 -30.52 9.45 18.04
N SER A 165 -29.64 8.52 18.40
CA SER A 165 -29.87 7.58 19.50
C SER A 165 -29.24 7.96 20.84
N GLU A 166 -28.60 9.12 20.97
CA GLU A 166 -28.18 9.63 22.28
C GLU A 166 -29.34 10.37 22.95
N PRO A 167 -29.92 9.84 24.05
CA PRO A 167 -30.95 10.56 24.79
C PRO A 167 -30.33 11.75 25.49
N THR A 168 -30.88 12.93 25.22
CA THR A 168 -30.63 14.17 25.97
C THR A 168 -30.90 13.90 27.43
N GLN A 169 -29.87 13.83 28.27
CA GLN A 169 -30.06 13.86 29.74
C GLN A 169 -30.45 15.30 30.07
N GLU A 170 -31.75 15.50 30.31
CA GLU A 170 -32.25 16.70 30.94
C GLU A 170 -31.73 16.75 32.39
N GLU A 171 -31.00 17.79 32.65
CA GLU A 171 -30.48 18.23 33.93
C GLU A 171 -31.69 18.58 34.84
N GLN A 172 -32.07 17.67 35.73
CA GLN A 172 -32.99 18.01 36.81
C GLN A 172 -32.20 18.72 37.91
N THR A 173 -32.23 20.03 37.89
CA THR A 173 -31.91 20.85 39.07
C THR A 173 -33.09 20.79 40.02
N GLU A 174 -32.99 20.03 41.10
CA GLU A 174 -33.88 20.18 42.28
C GLU A 174 -33.35 21.32 43.14
N GLU A 175 -34.17 22.37 43.22
CA GLU A 175 -34.15 23.37 44.32
C GLU A 175 -34.63 22.73 45.61
N VAL A 176 -33.86 22.84 46.68
CA VAL A 176 -34.34 23.08 48.09
C VAL A 176 -33.30 23.88 48.82
#